data_7ef12dc40caffc1bfd00f58570a8f1c7
#
_entry.id   7ef12dc40caffc1bfd00f58570a8f1c7
#
_cell.length_a   1.000
_cell.length_b   1.000
_cell.length_c   1.000
_cell.angle_alpha   90.00
_cell.angle_beta   90.00
_cell.angle_gamma   90.00
#
_symmetry.space_group_name_H-M   'P 1'
#
loop_
_entity.id
_entity.type
_entity.pdbx_description
1 polymer ?
#
loop_
_entity_poly.entity_id
_entity_poly.type
_entity_poly.pdbx_seq_one_letter_code
_entity_poly.pdbx_strand_id
1 'polypeptide(L)'
;MTSRLETTHQVFPKRLVVYKRERCTTWQCRYKVSGNWLRASTNHHDLNLAKERAREILIEAEIRERAGLPTVTRRFKDIAQLAIDRMIKETSVNQGKVIYKDYIRVIKDYLIPSLGNQLITNIDYDALEKLDKDRKEKMGKSPTVSTLRTQNAALNRVFDEAVMRGFISEISRPKLDSKGKRGDRRPSFELHEVKALLANLPSWIDAARSDEGRERRELMRDYIEALIDTGARPGVELLDIKWKQIRFMTSPNITKTGEFDEEGEEIELCNLNRTCELTVTGKTGTRQIIGRLPTVKVLLRIAKRNYGLDGSLVNPLPELVNPNNDDYVFRMKDGTDPNESFQKMFMVFLEDHNLLWDPKTNQKRVFYSLRHTYATLSLTHDKVPIHTLAKQMGTSVLMIEKHYSHLKVIQAAEQLRGDATRKLLSERYEVGDVYQSKKRSRLIPV
;
A
#
# COMPACT_ATOMS: atom_id res chain seq x y z
N MET A 1 -15.83 -64.53 14.68
CA MET A 1 -15.88 -63.39 15.68
C MET A 1 -14.63 -63.52 16.54
N THR A 2 -13.64 -62.66 16.30
CA THR A 2 -12.44 -62.56 17.15
C THR A 2 -12.87 -62.08 18.53
N SER A 3 -12.38 -62.79 19.59
CA SER A 3 -12.80 -62.46 20.97
C SER A 3 -12.36 -61.02 21.32
N ARG A 4 -13.13 -60.33 22.17
CA ARG A 4 -12.82 -58.98 22.65
C ARG A 4 -11.43 -58.89 23.31
N LEU A 5 -10.88 -60.01 23.77
CA LEU A 5 -9.55 -60.14 24.37
C LEU A 5 -8.42 -60.10 23.33
N GLU A 6 -8.66 -60.60 22.08
CA GLU A 6 -7.66 -60.60 21.00
C GLU A 6 -7.52 -59.22 20.32
N THR A 7 -8.52 -58.34 20.45
CA THR A 7 -8.57 -57.06 19.81
C THR A 7 -8.34 -55.88 20.76
N THR A 8 -8.11 -56.13 22.07
CA THR A 8 -7.94 -55.06 23.09
C THR A 8 -6.83 -55.43 24.06
N HIS A 9 -5.82 -54.58 24.17
CA HIS A 9 -4.64 -54.76 25.03
C HIS A 9 -4.49 -53.61 26.00
N GLN A 10 -4.42 -53.86 27.29
CA GLN A 10 -4.07 -52.88 28.30
C GLN A 10 -2.56 -52.64 28.28
N VAL A 11 -2.14 -51.39 28.08
CA VAL A 11 -0.73 -50.93 28.16
C VAL A 11 -0.44 -50.39 29.56
N PHE A 12 -1.35 -49.58 30.09
CA PHE A 12 -1.36 -49.15 31.50
C PHE A 12 -2.76 -49.34 32.08
N PRO A 13 -2.87 -50.10 33.22
CA PRO A 13 -4.17 -50.31 33.85
C PRO A 13 -4.94 -49.01 34.10
N LYS A 14 -6.20 -49.02 33.70
CA LYS A 14 -7.13 -47.88 33.86
C LYS A 14 -6.67 -46.53 33.24
N ARG A 15 -5.56 -46.51 32.50
CA ARG A 15 -5.00 -45.30 31.91
C ARG A 15 -4.75 -45.35 30.42
N LEU A 16 -4.32 -46.50 29.86
CA LEU A 16 -3.97 -46.63 28.45
C LEU A 16 -4.36 -48.00 27.89
N VAL A 17 -5.16 -48.02 26.84
CA VAL A 17 -5.62 -49.24 26.16
C VAL A 17 -5.40 -49.08 24.67
N VAL A 18 -4.82 -50.10 24.02
CA VAL A 18 -4.70 -50.21 22.58
C VAL A 18 -5.74 -51.22 22.09
N TYR A 19 -6.48 -50.90 21.04
CA TYR A 19 -7.55 -51.75 20.51
C TYR A 19 -7.68 -51.64 19.00
N LYS A 20 -8.22 -52.66 18.37
CA LYS A 20 -8.51 -52.70 16.94
C LYS A 20 -10.01 -52.57 16.72
N ARG A 21 -10.41 -51.71 15.78
CA ARG A 21 -11.82 -51.59 15.39
C ARG A 21 -12.14 -52.55 14.24
N GLU A 22 -13.35 -53.03 14.20
CA GLU A 22 -13.87 -53.72 13.02
C GLU A 22 -13.68 -52.85 11.78
N ARG A 23 -13.18 -53.46 10.69
CA ARG A 23 -12.88 -52.78 9.43
C ARG A 23 -11.71 -51.77 9.46
N CYS A 24 -10.90 -51.73 10.53
CA CYS A 24 -9.73 -50.87 10.61
C CYS A 24 -8.46 -51.71 10.66
N THR A 25 -7.52 -51.44 9.75
CA THR A 25 -6.24 -52.19 9.69
C THR A 25 -5.23 -51.68 10.72
N THR A 26 -5.35 -50.44 11.16
CA THR A 26 -4.46 -49.79 12.13
C THR A 26 -5.01 -49.88 13.54
N TRP A 27 -4.09 -50.00 14.50
CA TRP A 27 -4.41 -49.99 15.93
C TRP A 27 -4.79 -48.56 16.37
N GLN A 28 -5.78 -48.48 17.27
CA GLN A 28 -6.24 -47.27 17.93
C GLN A 28 -5.85 -47.32 19.41
N CYS A 29 -5.64 -46.17 20.04
CA CYS A 29 -5.47 -46.11 21.48
C CYS A 29 -6.56 -45.29 22.14
N ARG A 30 -6.81 -45.61 23.40
CA ARG A 30 -7.66 -44.86 24.32
C ARG A 30 -6.86 -44.59 25.59
N TYR A 31 -6.74 -43.34 25.97
CA TYR A 31 -5.91 -42.90 27.09
C TYR A 31 -6.67 -41.93 27.97
N LYS A 32 -6.34 -41.87 29.27
CA LYS A 32 -7.02 -41.05 30.27
C LYS A 32 -6.11 -39.96 30.75
N VAL A 33 -6.57 -38.67 30.58
CA VAL A 33 -5.89 -37.48 31.06
C VAL A 33 -6.95 -36.58 31.69
N SER A 34 -6.67 -35.96 32.83
CA SER A 34 -7.61 -35.10 33.61
C SER A 34 -8.96 -35.76 33.86
N GLY A 35 -8.97 -37.06 34.14
CA GLY A 35 -10.21 -37.78 34.38
C GLY A 35 -10.98 -38.19 33.14
N ASN A 36 -10.68 -37.65 31.95
CA ASN A 36 -11.38 -37.85 30.71
C ASN A 36 -10.69 -38.92 29.80
N TRP A 37 -11.48 -39.77 29.14
CA TRP A 37 -10.98 -40.69 28.15
C TRP A 37 -10.92 -40.06 26.77
N LEU A 38 -9.71 -39.98 26.20
CA LEU A 38 -9.43 -39.52 24.85
C LEU A 38 -9.09 -40.70 23.93
N ARG A 39 -9.20 -40.47 22.62
CA ARG A 39 -8.93 -41.50 21.58
C ARG A 39 -7.99 -40.93 20.54
N ALA A 40 -7.05 -41.74 20.07
CA ALA A 40 -6.16 -41.41 18.96
C ALA A 40 -5.84 -42.67 18.12
N SER A 41 -5.45 -42.45 16.86
CA SER A 41 -4.85 -43.51 16.05
C SER A 41 -3.38 -43.63 16.37
N THR A 42 -2.87 -44.86 16.45
CA THR A 42 -1.43 -45.09 16.56
C THR A 42 -0.74 -45.05 15.19
N ASN A 43 -1.51 -45.11 14.10
CA ASN A 43 -1.05 -45.24 12.71
C ASN A 43 -0.15 -46.45 12.43
N HIS A 44 -0.11 -47.46 13.33
CA HIS A 44 0.65 -48.70 13.18
C HIS A 44 -0.25 -49.90 13.00
N HIS A 45 0.21 -50.85 12.16
CA HIS A 45 -0.42 -52.14 11.94
C HIS A 45 0.12 -53.21 12.91
N ASP A 46 1.38 -53.05 13.33
CA ASP A 46 2.01 -53.91 14.34
C ASP A 46 1.58 -53.49 15.75
N LEU A 47 1.30 -54.52 16.59
CA LEU A 47 0.81 -54.29 17.94
C LEU A 47 1.87 -53.69 18.88
N ASN A 48 3.15 -54.10 18.74
CA ASN A 48 4.21 -53.60 19.64
C ASN A 48 4.53 -52.13 19.33
N LEU A 49 4.67 -51.81 18.05
CA LEU A 49 4.83 -50.41 17.61
C LEU A 49 3.63 -49.52 17.99
N ALA A 50 2.42 -50.10 17.91
CA ALA A 50 1.21 -49.43 18.35
C ALA A 50 1.18 -49.15 19.87
N LYS A 51 1.70 -50.08 20.69
CA LYS A 51 1.82 -49.90 22.14
C LYS A 51 2.85 -48.84 22.48
N GLU A 52 3.98 -48.77 21.78
CA GLU A 52 5.00 -47.72 21.96
C GLU A 52 4.44 -46.36 21.60
N ARG A 53 3.83 -46.23 20.43
CA ARG A 53 3.20 -45.00 20.00
C ARG A 53 2.07 -44.54 20.94
N ALA A 54 1.29 -45.48 21.47
CA ALA A 54 0.25 -45.14 22.45
C ALA A 54 0.82 -44.60 23.77
N ARG A 55 2.00 -45.09 24.22
CA ARG A 55 2.71 -44.52 25.40
C ARG A 55 3.17 -43.11 25.12
N GLU A 56 3.76 -42.85 23.95
CA GLU A 56 4.18 -41.52 23.55
C GLU A 56 2.99 -40.56 23.55
N ILE A 57 1.86 -40.91 22.93
CA ILE A 57 0.63 -40.15 22.91
C ILE A 57 0.13 -39.80 24.32
N LEU A 58 0.17 -40.74 25.25
CA LEU A 58 -0.20 -40.48 26.64
C LEU A 58 0.77 -39.49 27.30
N ILE A 59 2.08 -39.68 27.14
CA ILE A 59 3.11 -38.79 27.70
C ILE A 59 2.98 -37.39 27.11
N GLU A 60 2.84 -37.26 25.81
CA GLU A 60 2.60 -35.96 25.12
C GLU A 60 1.37 -35.28 25.70
N ALA A 61 0.28 -35.99 25.93
CA ALA A 61 -0.95 -35.44 26.48
C ALA A 61 -0.80 -34.99 27.94
N GLU A 62 -0.05 -35.74 28.77
CA GLU A 62 0.24 -35.35 30.16
C GLU A 62 1.18 -34.16 30.27
N ILE A 63 2.18 -34.05 29.37
CA ILE A 63 3.05 -32.87 29.28
C ILE A 63 2.22 -31.64 28.91
N ARG A 64 1.31 -31.76 27.95
CA ARG A 64 0.41 -30.68 27.53
C ARG A 64 -0.50 -30.25 28.68
N GLU A 65 -1.06 -31.20 29.41
CA GLU A 65 -1.89 -30.91 30.59
C GLU A 65 -1.11 -30.11 31.65
N ARG A 66 0.10 -30.56 32.00
CA ARG A 66 0.97 -29.85 32.95
C ARG A 66 1.35 -28.44 32.49
N ALA A 67 1.45 -28.25 31.17
CA ALA A 67 1.71 -26.94 30.56
C ALA A 67 0.43 -26.08 30.43
N GLY A 68 -0.73 -26.54 30.94
CA GLY A 68 -2.01 -25.84 30.79
C GLY A 68 -2.54 -25.77 29.35
N LEU A 69 -2.01 -26.62 28.46
CA LEU A 69 -2.41 -26.68 27.06
C LEU A 69 -3.50 -27.74 26.86
N PRO A 70 -4.41 -27.59 25.87
CA PRO A 70 -5.37 -28.63 25.52
C PRO A 70 -4.68 -29.94 25.21
N THR A 71 -5.21 -31.02 25.75
CA THR A 71 -4.71 -32.40 25.54
C THR A 71 -4.91 -32.89 24.11
N VAL A 72 -5.76 -32.24 23.34
CA VAL A 72 -6.07 -32.57 21.95
C VAL A 72 -5.58 -31.42 21.07
N THR A 73 -4.68 -31.73 20.14
CA THR A 73 -4.26 -30.79 19.08
C THR A 73 -5.26 -30.80 17.92
N ARG A 74 -5.22 -29.74 17.10
CA ARG A 74 -6.09 -29.61 15.93
C ARG A 74 -5.27 -29.44 14.66
N ARG A 75 -5.88 -29.78 13.51
CA ARG A 75 -5.27 -29.52 12.22
C ARG A 75 -5.26 -28.02 11.93
N PHE A 76 -4.26 -27.58 11.19
CA PHE A 76 -4.14 -26.17 10.78
C PHE A 76 -5.41 -25.64 10.13
N LYS A 77 -6.04 -26.40 9.22
CA LYS A 77 -7.28 -25.99 8.53
C LYS A 77 -8.43 -25.67 9.47
N ASP A 78 -8.57 -26.41 10.57
CA ASP A 78 -9.65 -26.20 11.53
C ASP A 78 -9.46 -24.90 12.29
N ILE A 79 -8.22 -24.58 12.68
CA ILE A 79 -7.87 -23.32 13.35
C ILE A 79 -7.90 -22.15 12.37
N ALA A 80 -7.45 -22.36 11.14
CA ALA A 80 -7.54 -21.37 10.07
C ALA A 80 -8.99 -20.95 9.81
N GLN A 81 -9.95 -21.91 9.85
CA GLN A 81 -11.37 -21.57 9.72
C GLN A 81 -11.85 -20.71 10.90
N LEU A 82 -11.46 -21.05 12.14
CA LEU A 82 -11.79 -20.23 13.32
C LEU A 82 -11.23 -18.80 13.21
N ALA A 83 -10.00 -18.64 12.70
CA ALA A 83 -9.39 -17.34 12.47
C ALA A 83 -10.14 -16.56 11.37
N ILE A 84 -10.57 -17.22 10.30
CA ILE A 84 -11.42 -16.63 9.26
C ILE A 84 -12.74 -16.14 9.84
N ASP A 85 -13.45 -17.00 10.57
CA ASP A 85 -14.76 -16.68 11.16
C ASP A 85 -14.67 -15.48 12.11
N ARG A 86 -13.58 -15.42 12.89
CA ARG A 86 -13.31 -14.29 13.77
C ARG A 86 -13.07 -12.99 12.99
N MET A 87 -12.24 -13.02 11.94
CA MET A 87 -12.01 -11.85 11.10
C MET A 87 -13.28 -11.36 10.40
N ILE A 88 -14.15 -12.28 9.95
CA ILE A 88 -15.45 -11.94 9.37
C ILE A 88 -16.34 -11.26 10.43
N LYS A 89 -16.42 -11.83 11.64
CA LYS A 89 -17.19 -11.26 12.74
C LYS A 89 -16.69 -9.87 13.13
N GLU A 90 -15.36 -9.68 13.27
CA GLU A 90 -14.76 -8.37 13.57
C GLU A 90 -15.12 -7.35 12.48
N THR A 91 -15.11 -7.76 11.20
CA THR A 91 -15.47 -6.87 10.08
C THR A 91 -16.95 -6.51 10.05
N SER A 92 -17.85 -7.43 10.39
CA SER A 92 -19.29 -7.18 10.39
C SER A 92 -19.76 -6.17 11.45
N VAL A 93 -19.00 -6.03 12.55
CA VAL A 93 -19.28 -5.06 13.63
C VAL A 93 -18.39 -3.80 13.52
N ASN A 94 -17.84 -3.50 12.35
CA ASN A 94 -16.94 -2.36 12.08
C ASN A 94 -15.69 -2.25 12.99
N GLN A 95 -15.30 -3.33 13.64
CA GLN A 95 -14.06 -3.43 14.43
C GLN A 95 -12.91 -4.06 13.63
N GLY A 96 -13.21 -4.62 12.47
CA GLY A 96 -12.26 -5.31 11.61
C GLY A 96 -11.44 -4.35 10.73
N LYS A 97 -10.26 -4.80 10.34
CA LYS A 97 -9.39 -4.07 9.40
C LYS A 97 -9.76 -4.43 7.97
N VAL A 98 -9.75 -3.46 7.05
CA VAL A 98 -10.01 -3.67 5.61
C VAL A 98 -9.12 -4.79 5.03
N ILE A 99 -7.87 -4.91 5.52
CA ILE A 99 -6.90 -5.93 5.08
C ILE A 99 -7.32 -7.37 5.43
N TYR A 100 -8.32 -7.58 6.27
CA TYR A 100 -8.80 -8.93 6.62
C TYR A 100 -9.32 -9.68 5.40
N LYS A 101 -9.88 -8.99 4.40
CA LYS A 101 -10.26 -9.59 3.12
C LYS A 101 -9.07 -10.24 2.42
N ASP A 102 -7.91 -9.56 2.43
CA ASP A 102 -6.68 -10.11 1.86
C ASP A 102 -6.12 -11.27 2.68
N TYR A 103 -6.17 -11.18 4.02
CA TYR A 103 -5.73 -12.26 4.90
C TYR A 103 -6.58 -13.52 4.70
N ILE A 104 -7.90 -13.38 4.62
CA ILE A 104 -8.82 -14.51 4.38
C ILE A 104 -8.49 -15.16 3.03
N ARG A 105 -8.28 -14.36 1.98
CA ARG A 105 -7.87 -14.89 0.66
C ARG A 105 -6.54 -15.64 0.77
N VAL A 106 -5.54 -15.08 1.42
CA VAL A 106 -4.22 -15.72 1.63
C VAL A 106 -4.37 -17.03 2.38
N ILE A 107 -5.16 -17.07 3.45
CA ILE A 107 -5.38 -18.31 4.24
C ILE A 107 -6.01 -19.38 3.36
N LYS A 108 -7.04 -19.06 2.59
CA LYS A 108 -7.75 -20.02 1.71
C LYS A 108 -6.89 -20.48 0.54
N ASP A 109 -6.19 -19.55 -0.12
CA ASP A 109 -5.52 -19.83 -1.38
C ASP A 109 -4.11 -20.39 -1.21
N TYR A 110 -3.40 -20.05 -0.14
CA TYR A 110 -2.00 -20.43 0.07
C TYR A 110 -1.77 -21.29 1.30
N LEU A 111 -2.34 -20.91 2.46
CA LEU A 111 -1.97 -21.52 3.73
C LEU A 111 -2.69 -22.86 3.95
N ILE A 112 -4.00 -22.94 3.72
CA ILE A 112 -4.75 -24.19 3.86
C ILE A 112 -4.29 -25.26 2.86
N PRO A 113 -4.05 -24.98 1.57
CA PRO A 113 -3.52 -25.98 0.64
C PRO A 113 -2.17 -26.56 1.06
N SER A 114 -1.28 -25.76 1.62
CA SER A 114 0.07 -26.21 2.01
C SER A 114 0.11 -26.86 3.41
N LEU A 115 -0.51 -26.24 4.41
CA LEU A 115 -0.39 -26.62 5.82
C LEU A 115 -1.65 -27.32 6.38
N GLY A 116 -2.78 -27.27 5.69
CA GLY A 116 -4.11 -27.56 6.24
C GLY A 116 -4.26 -28.94 6.89
N ASN A 117 -3.58 -29.95 6.40
CA ASN A 117 -3.67 -31.29 6.93
C ASN A 117 -2.71 -31.59 8.09
N GLN A 118 -1.74 -30.71 8.33
CA GLN A 118 -0.78 -30.83 9.42
C GLN A 118 -1.43 -30.44 10.76
N LEU A 119 -0.97 -31.04 11.85
CA LEU A 119 -1.31 -30.60 13.19
C LEU A 119 -0.60 -29.25 13.47
N ILE A 120 -1.28 -28.34 14.14
CA ILE A 120 -0.72 -27.01 14.43
C ILE A 120 0.60 -27.09 15.23
N THR A 121 0.75 -28.11 16.04
CA THR A 121 1.96 -28.40 16.83
C THR A 121 3.14 -28.88 15.99
N ASN A 122 2.90 -29.37 14.79
CA ASN A 122 3.90 -29.93 13.89
C ASN A 122 4.29 -28.96 12.76
N ILE A 123 3.89 -27.70 12.88
CA ILE A 123 4.35 -26.64 11.95
C ILE A 123 5.67 -26.12 12.49
N ASP A 124 6.73 -26.70 11.98
CA ASP A 124 8.13 -26.41 12.27
C ASP A 124 8.79 -25.64 11.12
N TYR A 125 10.12 -25.55 11.15
CA TYR A 125 10.90 -24.90 10.10
C TYR A 125 10.72 -25.58 8.74
N ASP A 126 10.70 -26.90 8.69
CA ASP A 126 10.59 -27.67 7.43
C ASP A 126 9.21 -27.45 6.78
N ALA A 127 8.15 -27.39 7.59
CA ALA A 127 6.81 -27.04 7.13
C ALA A 127 6.74 -25.64 6.54
N LEU A 128 7.44 -24.65 7.13
CA LEU A 128 7.52 -23.29 6.62
C LEU A 128 8.36 -23.20 5.34
N GLU A 129 9.45 -23.97 5.25
CA GLU A 129 10.26 -24.05 4.02
C GLU A 129 9.45 -24.65 2.85
N LYS A 130 8.66 -25.69 3.13
CA LYS A 130 7.71 -26.25 2.17
C LYS A 130 6.69 -25.20 1.73
N LEU A 131 6.10 -24.45 2.68
CA LEU A 131 5.17 -23.36 2.36
C LEU A 131 5.80 -22.32 1.44
N ASP A 132 7.08 -22.00 1.62
CA ASP A 132 7.78 -21.05 0.76
C ASP A 132 8.01 -21.58 -0.66
N LYS A 133 8.23 -22.88 -0.81
CA LYS A 133 8.28 -23.55 -2.13
C LYS A 133 6.92 -23.51 -2.82
N ASP A 134 5.87 -23.91 -2.11
CA ASP A 134 4.49 -23.93 -2.62
C ASP A 134 4.04 -22.52 -3.05
N ARG A 135 4.42 -21.47 -2.29
CA ARG A 135 4.16 -20.06 -2.64
C ARG A 135 4.82 -19.64 -3.96
N LYS A 136 6.12 -19.99 -4.13
CA LYS A 136 6.87 -19.66 -5.36
C LYS A 136 6.28 -20.37 -6.58
N GLU A 137 5.96 -21.66 -6.43
CA GLU A 137 5.35 -22.46 -7.48
C GLU A 137 4.00 -21.88 -7.90
N LYS A 138 3.10 -21.64 -6.95
CA LYS A 138 1.78 -21.08 -7.22
C LYS A 138 1.81 -19.68 -7.85
N MET A 139 2.79 -18.86 -7.48
CA MET A 139 2.93 -17.49 -8.01
C MET A 139 3.71 -17.44 -9.34
N GLY A 140 4.36 -18.51 -9.76
CA GLY A 140 5.24 -18.55 -10.94
C GLY A 140 6.46 -17.64 -10.85
N LYS A 141 6.72 -17.04 -9.67
CA LYS A 141 7.84 -16.13 -9.41
C LYS A 141 8.15 -16.02 -7.92
N SER A 142 9.35 -15.59 -7.59
CA SER A 142 9.72 -15.30 -6.20
C SER A 142 8.88 -14.14 -5.64
N PRO A 143 8.18 -14.33 -4.50
CA PRO A 143 7.38 -13.29 -3.90
C PRO A 143 8.25 -12.11 -3.40
N THR A 144 7.68 -10.92 -3.42
CA THR A 144 8.34 -9.74 -2.84
C THR A 144 8.27 -9.77 -1.31
N VAL A 145 9.18 -9.05 -0.65
CA VAL A 145 9.14 -8.85 0.82
C VAL A 145 7.76 -8.38 1.30
N SER A 146 7.11 -7.48 0.56
CA SER A 146 5.78 -6.97 0.90
C SER A 146 4.72 -8.07 0.84
N THR A 147 4.76 -8.91 -0.19
CA THR A 147 3.86 -10.06 -0.35
C THR A 147 4.04 -11.05 0.80
N LEU A 148 5.30 -11.40 1.11
CA LEU A 148 5.60 -12.30 2.24
C LEU A 148 5.13 -11.73 3.57
N ARG A 149 5.32 -10.44 3.82
CA ARG A 149 4.82 -9.79 5.04
C ARG A 149 3.30 -9.90 5.18
N THR A 150 2.56 -9.68 4.11
CA THR A 150 1.10 -9.83 4.12
C THR A 150 0.69 -11.28 4.37
N GLN A 151 1.35 -12.24 3.72
CA GLN A 151 1.07 -13.66 3.90
C GLN A 151 1.45 -14.15 5.30
N ASN A 152 2.57 -13.69 5.83
CA ASN A 152 3.00 -14.02 7.19
C ASN A 152 2.11 -13.35 8.25
N ALA A 153 1.59 -12.15 7.99
CA ALA A 153 0.60 -11.53 8.85
C ALA A 153 -0.71 -12.34 8.89
N ALA A 154 -1.14 -12.88 7.76
CA ALA A 154 -2.30 -13.79 7.70
C ALA A 154 -2.04 -15.09 8.47
N LEU A 155 -0.84 -15.69 8.34
CA LEU A 155 -0.43 -16.89 9.08
C LEU A 155 -0.37 -16.61 10.59
N ASN A 156 0.14 -15.43 10.99
CA ASN A 156 0.15 -15.01 12.37
C ASN A 156 -1.25 -14.93 12.98
N ARG A 157 -2.28 -14.51 12.22
CA ARG A 157 -3.67 -14.54 12.72
C ARG A 157 -4.15 -15.95 13.05
N VAL A 158 -3.70 -16.97 12.31
CA VAL A 158 -4.00 -18.36 12.61
C VAL A 158 -3.26 -18.84 13.86
N PHE A 159 -1.99 -18.46 14.01
CA PHE A 159 -1.24 -18.77 15.24
C PHE A 159 -1.80 -18.04 16.47
N ASP A 160 -2.23 -16.77 16.33
CA ASP A 160 -2.88 -16.02 17.42
C ASP A 160 -4.13 -16.78 17.91
N GLU A 161 -4.95 -17.29 16.99
CA GLU A 161 -6.14 -18.09 17.33
C GLU A 161 -5.75 -19.41 18.01
N ALA A 162 -4.66 -20.06 17.56
CA ALA A 162 -4.15 -21.28 18.16
C ALA A 162 -3.65 -21.06 19.60
N VAL A 163 -2.94 -19.95 19.85
CA VAL A 163 -2.43 -19.59 21.18
C VAL A 163 -3.58 -19.21 22.11
N MET A 164 -4.51 -18.35 21.67
CA MET A 164 -5.66 -17.95 22.49
C MET A 164 -6.54 -19.12 22.93
N ARG A 165 -6.62 -20.17 22.11
CA ARG A 165 -7.35 -21.40 22.44
C ARG A 165 -6.48 -22.45 23.14
N GLY A 166 -5.20 -22.14 23.39
CA GLY A 166 -4.25 -23.01 24.08
C GLY A 166 -3.80 -24.22 23.25
N PHE A 167 -4.03 -24.27 21.91
CA PHE A 167 -3.55 -25.36 21.09
C PHE A 167 -2.02 -25.38 20.94
N ILE A 168 -1.37 -24.24 21.03
CA ILE A 168 0.07 -24.04 21.14
C ILE A 168 0.37 -23.00 22.20
N SER A 169 1.60 -22.98 22.73
CA SER A 169 2.10 -21.87 23.57
C SER A 169 2.73 -20.79 22.70
N GLU A 170 2.85 -19.56 23.23
CA GLU A 170 3.56 -18.49 22.53
C GLU A 170 5.04 -18.82 22.29
N ILE A 171 5.65 -19.59 23.20
CA ILE A 171 7.05 -20.03 23.10
C ILE A 171 7.23 -21.01 21.94
N SER A 172 6.25 -21.88 21.68
CA SER A 172 6.29 -22.89 20.60
C SER A 172 5.85 -22.33 19.24
N ARG A 173 5.45 -21.05 19.18
CA ARG A 173 5.06 -20.39 17.95
C ARG A 173 6.25 -20.24 17.00
N PRO A 174 6.17 -20.69 15.76
CA PRO A 174 7.25 -20.54 14.80
C PRO A 174 7.55 -19.05 14.48
N LYS A 175 8.82 -18.70 14.42
CA LYS A 175 9.24 -17.37 13.97
C LYS A 175 9.15 -17.31 12.45
N LEU A 176 8.42 -16.32 11.94
CA LEU A 176 8.22 -16.13 10.51
C LEU A 176 9.25 -15.12 9.97
N ASP A 177 9.94 -15.49 8.90
CA ASP A 177 10.85 -14.62 8.18
C ASP A 177 10.21 -14.11 6.88
N SER A 178 10.54 -12.90 6.47
CA SER A 178 10.05 -12.28 5.24
C SER A 178 11.22 -11.95 4.30
N LYS A 179 12.12 -12.92 4.12
CA LYS A 179 13.25 -12.80 3.18
C LYS A 179 12.77 -12.99 1.75
N GLY A 180 12.48 -11.89 1.07
CA GLY A 180 12.06 -11.88 -0.33
C GLY A 180 12.78 -10.83 -1.14
N LYS A 181 12.53 -10.80 -2.46
CA LYS A 181 13.04 -9.75 -3.31
C LYS A 181 12.48 -8.40 -2.85
N ARG A 182 13.35 -7.43 -2.59
CA ARG A 182 12.89 -6.05 -2.34
C ARG A 182 12.12 -5.58 -3.57
N GLY A 183 10.94 -5.02 -3.35
CA GLY A 183 10.19 -4.39 -4.44
C GLY A 183 11.00 -3.22 -4.98
N ASP A 184 11.08 -3.14 -6.28
CA ASP A 184 11.73 -2.03 -6.95
C ASP A 184 10.94 -0.75 -6.71
N ARG A 185 11.61 0.40 -6.77
CA ARG A 185 11.01 1.70 -6.61
C ARG A 185 10.08 1.97 -7.79
N ARG A 186 8.88 2.48 -7.54
CA ARG A 186 7.99 2.93 -8.60
C ARG A 186 8.61 4.11 -9.35
N PRO A 187 8.56 4.12 -10.68
CA PRO A 187 9.15 5.19 -11.48
C PRO A 187 8.35 6.49 -11.34
N SER A 188 9.03 7.62 -11.48
CA SER A 188 8.46 8.95 -11.70
C SER A 188 8.61 9.33 -13.17
N PHE A 189 7.96 10.43 -13.57
CA PHE A 189 8.24 11.08 -14.85
C PHE A 189 9.30 12.16 -14.65
N GLU A 190 10.19 12.31 -15.62
CA GLU A 190 11.08 13.46 -15.72
C GLU A 190 10.31 14.70 -16.20
N LEU A 191 10.86 15.91 -15.99
CA LEU A 191 10.18 17.15 -16.35
C LEU A 191 9.79 17.22 -17.85
N HIS A 192 10.69 16.75 -18.73
CA HIS A 192 10.41 16.73 -20.17
C HIS A 192 9.32 15.70 -20.52
N GLU A 193 9.24 14.57 -19.81
CA GLU A 193 8.19 13.57 -19.99
C GLU A 193 6.82 14.08 -19.51
N VAL A 194 6.79 14.83 -18.41
CA VAL A 194 5.56 15.53 -17.98
C VAL A 194 5.08 16.53 -19.01
N LYS A 195 6.01 17.31 -19.61
CA LYS A 195 5.67 18.23 -20.71
C LYS A 195 5.10 17.48 -21.90
N ALA A 196 5.72 16.36 -22.29
CA ALA A 196 5.24 15.52 -23.40
C ALA A 196 3.86 14.91 -23.07
N LEU A 197 3.67 14.40 -21.85
CA LEU A 197 2.40 13.86 -21.40
C LEU A 197 1.27 14.89 -21.53
N LEU A 198 1.48 16.09 -20.99
CA LEU A 198 0.48 17.17 -21.03
C LEU A 198 0.22 17.68 -22.46
N ALA A 199 1.24 17.76 -23.31
CA ALA A 199 1.13 18.20 -24.70
C ALA A 199 0.34 17.25 -25.59
N ASN A 200 0.37 15.94 -25.29
CA ASN A 200 -0.36 14.92 -26.05
C ASN A 200 -1.83 14.77 -25.65
N LEU A 201 -2.25 15.28 -24.47
CA LEU A 201 -3.63 15.12 -24.00
C LEU A 201 -4.68 15.75 -24.92
N PRO A 202 -4.52 16.97 -25.48
CA PRO A 202 -5.52 17.58 -26.35
C PRO A 202 -5.80 16.73 -27.61
N SER A 203 -4.77 16.38 -28.38
CA SER A 203 -4.91 15.57 -29.58
C SER A 203 -5.50 14.18 -29.29
N TRP A 204 -5.12 13.57 -28.16
CA TRP A 204 -5.67 12.30 -27.75
C TRP A 204 -7.16 12.41 -27.37
N ILE A 205 -7.60 13.51 -26.75
CA ILE A 205 -9.02 13.79 -26.46
C ILE A 205 -9.78 13.94 -27.76
N ASP A 206 -9.25 14.72 -28.72
CA ASP A 206 -9.89 14.98 -30.01
C ASP A 206 -10.02 13.70 -30.88
N ALA A 207 -9.13 12.74 -30.69
CA ALA A 207 -9.19 11.42 -31.36
C ALA A 207 -10.22 10.46 -30.69
N ALA A 208 -11.09 10.93 -29.81
CA ALA A 208 -12.15 10.11 -29.23
C ALA A 208 -13.20 9.73 -30.30
N ARG A 209 -13.64 8.47 -30.29
CA ARG A 209 -14.59 7.94 -31.28
C ARG A 209 -16.07 8.19 -30.92
N SER A 210 -16.35 8.65 -29.72
CA SER A 210 -17.70 8.95 -29.21
C SER A 210 -17.66 10.10 -28.22
N ASP A 211 -18.80 10.76 -28.03
CA ASP A 211 -18.94 11.86 -27.07
C ASP A 211 -18.65 11.39 -25.62
N GLU A 212 -19.14 10.22 -25.23
CA GLU A 212 -18.85 9.62 -23.93
C GLU A 212 -17.34 9.33 -23.78
N GLY A 213 -16.71 8.82 -24.83
CA GLY A 213 -15.27 8.58 -24.85
C GLY A 213 -14.46 9.88 -24.72
N ARG A 214 -14.91 10.95 -25.38
CA ARG A 214 -14.34 12.30 -25.28
C ARG A 214 -14.46 12.83 -23.86
N GLU A 215 -15.65 12.80 -23.28
CA GLU A 215 -15.92 13.24 -21.92
C GLU A 215 -15.04 12.49 -20.91
N ARG A 216 -14.92 11.17 -21.04
CA ARG A 216 -14.08 10.34 -20.18
C ARG A 216 -12.59 10.69 -20.29
N ARG A 217 -12.11 10.99 -21.49
CA ARG A 217 -10.73 11.45 -21.74
C ARG A 217 -10.48 12.84 -21.15
N GLU A 218 -11.43 13.75 -21.27
CA GLU A 218 -11.38 15.07 -20.64
C GLU A 218 -11.31 14.99 -19.13
N LEU A 219 -12.16 14.16 -18.53
CA LEU A 219 -12.15 13.94 -17.08
C LEU A 219 -10.85 13.27 -16.61
N MET A 220 -10.27 12.36 -17.41
CA MET A 220 -8.95 11.79 -17.10
C MET A 220 -7.83 12.83 -17.20
N ARG A 221 -7.84 13.73 -18.17
CA ARG A 221 -6.91 14.87 -18.23
C ARG A 221 -7.02 15.70 -16.97
N ASP A 222 -8.23 16.08 -16.57
CA ASP A 222 -8.49 16.88 -15.39
C ASP A 222 -7.97 16.17 -14.12
N TYR A 223 -8.15 14.86 -14.04
CA TYR A 223 -7.63 14.05 -12.95
C TYR A 223 -6.09 13.96 -12.93
N ILE A 224 -5.44 13.80 -14.10
CA ILE A 224 -3.98 13.82 -14.25
C ILE A 224 -3.40 15.13 -13.77
N GLU A 225 -3.94 16.26 -14.25
CA GLU A 225 -3.48 17.59 -13.88
C GLU A 225 -3.61 17.84 -12.38
N ALA A 226 -4.76 17.48 -11.79
CA ALA A 226 -4.96 17.59 -10.35
C ALA A 226 -3.98 16.70 -9.53
N LEU A 227 -3.68 15.48 -9.98
CA LEU A 227 -2.70 14.63 -9.32
C LEU A 227 -1.27 15.19 -9.38
N ILE A 228 -0.87 15.75 -10.52
CA ILE A 228 0.45 16.38 -10.70
C ILE A 228 0.55 17.65 -9.87
N ASP A 229 -0.53 18.41 -9.72
CA ASP A 229 -0.52 19.67 -8.98
C ASP A 229 -0.61 19.51 -7.46
N THR A 230 -1.36 18.53 -6.99
CA THR A 230 -1.63 18.34 -5.55
C THR A 230 -0.77 17.29 -4.87
N GLY A 231 -0.27 16.32 -5.64
CA GLY A 231 0.41 15.14 -5.10
C GLY A 231 -0.50 14.22 -4.29
N ALA A 232 -1.82 14.30 -4.44
CA ALA A 232 -2.79 13.42 -3.80
C ALA A 232 -2.53 11.94 -4.15
N ARG A 233 -3.03 11.02 -3.33
CA ARG A 233 -3.01 9.60 -3.70
C ARG A 233 -4.03 9.33 -4.78
N PRO A 234 -3.66 8.65 -5.88
CA PRO A 234 -4.62 8.21 -6.88
C PRO A 234 -5.70 7.31 -6.28
N GLY A 235 -6.91 7.44 -6.79
CA GLY A 235 -8.09 6.73 -6.30
C GLY A 235 -8.89 7.58 -5.31
N VAL A 236 -9.28 7.00 -4.21
CA VAL A 236 -10.25 7.53 -3.21
C VAL A 236 -10.03 9.02 -2.84
N GLU A 237 -8.77 9.49 -2.71
CA GLU A 237 -8.52 10.86 -2.23
C GLU A 237 -9.08 11.96 -3.15
N LEU A 238 -8.95 11.80 -4.47
CA LEU A 238 -9.50 12.77 -5.42
C LEU A 238 -10.80 12.29 -6.06
N LEU A 239 -10.92 10.99 -6.38
CA LEU A 239 -12.14 10.51 -7.05
C LEU A 239 -13.38 10.58 -6.15
N ASP A 240 -13.20 10.47 -4.83
CA ASP A 240 -14.30 10.55 -3.88
C ASP A 240 -14.42 11.92 -3.19
N ILE A 241 -13.70 12.95 -3.71
CA ILE A 241 -13.85 14.30 -3.20
C ILE A 241 -15.21 14.88 -3.63
N LYS A 242 -15.88 15.56 -2.69
CA LYS A 242 -17.15 16.24 -2.91
C LYS A 242 -16.96 17.74 -3.01
N TRP A 243 -17.84 18.44 -3.70
CA TRP A 243 -17.78 19.89 -3.84
C TRP A 243 -17.76 20.61 -2.48
N LYS A 244 -18.51 20.15 -1.48
CA LYS A 244 -18.49 20.71 -0.11
C LYS A 244 -17.14 20.62 0.61
N GLN A 245 -16.21 19.82 0.11
CA GLN A 245 -14.88 19.63 0.69
C GLN A 245 -13.83 20.57 0.08
N ILE A 246 -14.26 21.50 -0.78
CA ILE A 246 -13.40 22.44 -1.48
C ILE A 246 -13.61 23.83 -0.91
N ARG A 247 -12.53 24.57 -0.72
CA ARG A 247 -12.52 25.97 -0.35
C ARG A 247 -11.55 26.73 -1.25
N PHE A 248 -12.06 27.69 -2.02
CA PHE A 248 -11.19 28.57 -2.81
C PHE A 248 -10.58 29.67 -1.94
N MET A 249 -9.34 30.02 -2.25
CA MET A 249 -8.57 31.03 -1.55
C MET A 249 -7.87 31.93 -2.56
N THR A 250 -7.89 33.23 -2.28
CA THR A 250 -7.18 34.23 -3.06
C THR A 250 -6.28 35.02 -2.10
N SER A 251 -5.00 35.11 -2.45
CA SER A 251 -4.05 35.93 -1.70
C SER A 251 -3.30 36.87 -2.64
N PRO A 252 -3.02 38.10 -2.23
CA PRO A 252 -2.19 38.99 -3.02
C PRO A 252 -0.75 38.47 -3.05
N ASN A 253 -0.14 38.49 -4.21
CA ASN A 253 1.27 38.21 -4.40
C ASN A 253 1.92 39.51 -4.92
N ILE A 254 2.55 40.24 -4.03
CA ILE A 254 3.20 41.50 -4.34
C ILE A 254 4.63 41.18 -4.77
N THR A 255 4.95 41.56 -6.01
CA THR A 255 6.30 41.41 -6.56
C THR A 255 6.85 42.79 -6.84
N LYS A 256 7.98 43.12 -6.23
CA LYS A 256 8.72 44.31 -6.50
C LYS A 256 9.38 44.22 -7.88
N THR A 257 9.17 45.23 -8.72
CA THR A 257 9.63 45.19 -10.12
C THR A 257 11.09 45.64 -10.26
N GLY A 258 11.65 46.35 -9.26
CA GLY A 258 12.93 47.01 -9.37
C GLY A 258 12.86 48.34 -10.19
N GLU A 259 11.66 48.71 -10.65
CA GLU A 259 11.39 49.97 -11.30
C GLU A 259 10.78 50.95 -10.28
N PHE A 260 11.04 52.24 -10.44
CA PHE A 260 10.56 53.28 -9.53
C PHE A 260 9.64 54.20 -10.31
N ASP A 261 8.60 54.71 -9.66
CA ASP A 261 7.68 55.68 -10.21
C ASP A 261 8.28 57.10 -10.17
N GLU A 262 7.51 58.09 -10.62
CA GLU A 262 7.96 59.48 -10.65
C GLU A 262 8.16 60.07 -9.24
N GLU A 263 7.61 59.43 -8.20
CA GLU A 263 7.72 59.84 -6.79
C GLU A 263 8.88 59.10 -6.07
N GLY A 264 9.57 58.18 -6.78
CA GLY A 264 10.70 57.40 -6.27
C GLY A 264 10.30 56.18 -5.45
N GLU A 265 9.04 55.80 -5.47
CA GLU A 265 8.53 54.56 -4.86
C GLU A 265 8.72 53.38 -5.81
N GLU A 266 9.12 52.24 -5.27
CA GLU A 266 9.31 51.01 -6.07
C GLU A 266 7.95 50.46 -6.55
N ILE A 267 7.80 50.31 -7.87
CA ILE A 267 6.57 49.82 -8.47
C ILE A 267 6.35 48.37 -8.05
N GLU A 268 5.23 48.12 -7.38
CA GLU A 268 4.81 46.82 -6.94
C GLU A 268 3.73 46.22 -7.88
N LEU A 269 3.99 45.07 -8.46
CA LEU A 269 2.99 44.30 -9.18
C LEU A 269 2.21 43.42 -8.22
N CYS A 270 0.93 43.73 -8.02
CA CYS A 270 0.03 42.91 -7.23
C CYS A 270 -0.67 41.86 -8.12
N ASN A 271 -0.18 40.65 -8.11
CA ASN A 271 -0.83 39.50 -8.74
C ASN A 271 -1.68 38.75 -7.72
N LEU A 272 -2.87 38.30 -8.12
CA LEU A 272 -3.69 37.48 -7.27
C LEU A 272 -3.28 35.98 -7.42
N ASN A 273 -2.71 35.45 -6.36
CA ASN A 273 -2.42 34.02 -6.29
C ASN A 273 -3.70 33.28 -5.90
N ARG A 274 -4.16 32.39 -6.79
CA ARG A 274 -5.40 31.64 -6.62
C ARG A 274 -5.07 30.20 -6.33
N THR A 275 -5.59 29.73 -5.21
CA THR A 275 -5.41 28.36 -4.73
C THR A 275 -6.75 27.81 -4.24
N CYS A 276 -6.80 26.50 -4.03
CA CYS A 276 -7.92 25.88 -3.35
C CYS A 276 -7.42 24.91 -2.28
N GLU A 277 -8.13 24.86 -1.18
CA GLU A 277 -7.97 23.85 -0.16
C GLU A 277 -8.92 22.72 -0.46
N LEU A 278 -8.42 21.48 -0.44
CA LEU A 278 -9.16 20.27 -0.69
C LEU A 278 -9.08 19.39 0.56
N THR A 279 -10.23 19.09 1.18
CA THR A 279 -10.29 18.16 2.32
C THR A 279 -10.43 16.74 1.79
N VAL A 280 -9.35 15.98 1.78
CA VAL A 280 -9.31 14.62 1.24
C VAL A 280 -9.27 13.58 2.35
N THR A 281 -9.96 12.44 2.13
CA THR A 281 -9.96 11.31 3.05
C THR A 281 -9.31 10.11 2.39
N GLY A 282 -8.34 9.51 3.06
CA GLY A 282 -7.60 8.36 2.52
C GLY A 282 -7.19 7.37 3.61
N LYS A 283 -6.29 6.48 3.28
CA LYS A 283 -5.83 5.39 4.18
C LYS A 283 -5.32 5.88 5.54
N THR A 284 -4.81 7.11 5.63
CA THR A 284 -4.23 7.69 6.85
C THR A 284 -5.15 8.68 7.55
N GLY A 285 -6.45 8.68 7.20
CA GLY A 285 -7.44 9.60 7.72
C GLY A 285 -7.71 10.77 6.79
N THR A 286 -8.36 11.81 7.33
CA THR A 286 -8.73 13.04 6.63
C THR A 286 -7.63 14.08 6.81
N ARG A 287 -7.32 14.82 5.74
CA ARG A 287 -6.36 15.94 5.76
C ARG A 287 -6.70 16.98 4.72
N GLN A 288 -6.14 18.15 4.89
CA GLN A 288 -6.22 19.23 3.92
C GLN A 288 -4.99 19.19 3.00
N ILE A 289 -5.21 19.42 1.71
CA ILE A 289 -4.17 19.60 0.70
C ILE A 289 -4.45 20.86 -0.10
N ILE A 290 -3.39 21.45 -0.61
CA ILE A 290 -3.49 22.67 -1.43
C ILE A 290 -3.39 22.30 -2.90
N GLY A 291 -4.37 22.75 -3.68
CA GLY A 291 -4.31 22.83 -5.13
C GLY A 291 -3.97 24.25 -5.56
N ARG A 292 -3.03 24.36 -6.48
CA ARG A 292 -2.62 25.66 -7.05
C ARG A 292 -3.56 26.06 -8.20
N LEU A 293 -3.25 27.12 -8.94
CA LEU A 293 -4.03 27.61 -10.07
C LEU A 293 -4.40 26.50 -11.11
N PRO A 294 -3.53 25.51 -11.43
CA PRO A 294 -3.93 24.40 -12.29
C PRO A 294 -5.12 23.62 -11.77
N THR A 295 -5.12 23.26 -10.47
CA THR A 295 -6.26 22.58 -9.84
C THR A 295 -7.52 23.44 -9.84
N VAL A 296 -7.41 24.74 -9.59
CA VAL A 296 -8.56 25.67 -9.69
C VAL A 296 -9.15 25.64 -11.10
N LYS A 297 -8.31 25.70 -12.14
CA LYS A 297 -8.76 25.60 -13.53
C LYS A 297 -9.39 24.24 -13.87
N VAL A 298 -8.89 23.15 -13.29
CA VAL A 298 -9.51 21.81 -13.39
C VAL A 298 -10.94 21.85 -12.85
N LEU A 299 -11.14 22.37 -11.64
CA LEU A 299 -12.45 22.48 -11.01
C LEU A 299 -13.44 23.31 -11.84
N LEU A 300 -12.97 24.44 -12.40
CA LEU A 300 -13.78 25.27 -13.29
C LEU A 300 -14.18 24.52 -14.58
N ARG A 301 -13.26 23.77 -15.21
CA ARG A 301 -13.58 22.96 -16.40
C ARG A 301 -14.61 21.87 -16.10
N ILE A 302 -14.49 21.19 -14.95
CA ILE A 302 -15.45 20.17 -14.52
C ILE A 302 -16.82 20.81 -14.26
N ALA A 303 -16.87 21.96 -13.58
CA ALA A 303 -18.12 22.67 -13.33
C ALA A 303 -18.81 23.12 -14.62
N LYS A 304 -18.04 23.67 -15.58
CA LYS A 304 -18.58 24.04 -16.89
C LYS A 304 -19.13 22.83 -17.64
N ARG A 305 -18.37 21.72 -17.67
CA ARG A 305 -18.76 20.51 -18.40
C ARG A 305 -19.99 19.84 -17.79
N ASN A 306 -20.04 19.69 -16.46
CA ASN A 306 -21.09 18.88 -15.80
C ASN A 306 -22.32 19.71 -15.43
N TYR A 307 -22.17 20.99 -15.15
CA TYR A 307 -23.26 21.85 -14.65
C TYR A 307 -23.54 23.07 -15.53
N GLY A 308 -22.76 23.31 -16.58
CA GLY A 308 -22.90 24.50 -17.44
C GLY A 308 -22.48 25.81 -16.76
N LEU A 309 -21.78 25.74 -15.64
CA LEU A 309 -21.39 26.91 -14.85
C LEU A 309 -20.07 27.49 -15.37
N ASP A 310 -20.10 28.75 -15.83
CA ASP A 310 -18.90 29.52 -16.12
C ASP A 310 -18.42 30.24 -14.84
N GLY A 311 -17.58 29.54 -14.07
CA GLY A 311 -17.05 30.07 -12.83
C GLY A 311 -16.06 31.22 -13.06
N SER A 312 -16.30 32.34 -12.39
CA SER A 312 -15.33 33.45 -12.31
C SER A 312 -14.13 33.08 -11.44
N LEU A 313 -12.94 33.50 -11.84
CA LEU A 313 -11.76 33.35 -10.98
C LEU A 313 -11.81 34.24 -9.72
N VAL A 314 -12.72 35.21 -9.66
CA VAL A 314 -12.89 36.09 -8.49
C VAL A 314 -13.77 35.43 -7.42
N ASN A 315 -14.85 34.78 -7.82
CA ASN A 315 -15.73 34.02 -6.92
C ASN A 315 -16.03 32.65 -7.56
N PRO A 316 -15.13 31.69 -7.40
CA PRO A 316 -15.26 30.46 -8.10
C PRO A 316 -16.39 29.57 -7.51
N LEU A 317 -17.42 29.31 -8.33
CA LEU A 317 -18.40 28.24 -8.13
C LEU A 317 -19.14 28.27 -6.77
N PRO A 318 -19.71 29.41 -6.32
CA PRO A 318 -20.39 29.47 -5.02
C PRO A 318 -21.61 28.52 -4.95
N GLU A 319 -22.22 28.21 -6.09
CA GLU A 319 -23.36 27.30 -6.20
C GLU A 319 -22.95 25.85 -5.88
N LEU A 320 -21.73 25.46 -6.22
CA LEU A 320 -21.23 24.12 -6.01
C LEU A 320 -20.49 23.95 -4.67
N VAL A 321 -19.70 24.97 -4.28
CA VAL A 321 -18.88 24.92 -3.07
C VAL A 321 -19.69 25.41 -1.87
N ASN A 322 -20.65 24.61 -1.46
CA ASN A 322 -21.46 24.88 -0.28
C ASN A 322 -21.55 23.63 0.63
N PRO A 323 -21.80 23.80 1.95
CA PRO A 323 -21.77 22.68 2.92
C PRO A 323 -22.78 21.56 2.65
N ASN A 324 -23.84 21.85 1.90
CA ASN A 324 -24.92 20.90 1.62
C ASN A 324 -24.73 20.13 0.31
N ASN A 325 -23.70 20.47 -0.48
CA ASN A 325 -23.46 19.80 -1.75
C ASN A 325 -22.66 18.52 -1.55
N ASP A 326 -23.31 17.37 -1.69
CA ASP A 326 -22.74 16.04 -1.59
C ASP A 326 -22.28 15.44 -2.92
N ASP A 327 -22.40 16.18 -4.02
CA ASP A 327 -21.99 15.72 -5.34
C ASP A 327 -20.48 15.53 -5.41
N TYR A 328 -20.07 14.46 -6.05
CA TYR A 328 -18.67 14.19 -6.31
C TYR A 328 -18.13 15.06 -7.44
N VAL A 329 -16.88 15.50 -7.31
CA VAL A 329 -16.23 16.36 -8.31
C VAL A 329 -15.85 15.57 -9.56
N PHE A 330 -15.10 14.48 -9.39
CA PHE A 330 -14.58 13.66 -10.49
C PHE A 330 -15.59 12.59 -10.89
N ARG A 331 -16.66 12.98 -11.57
CA ARG A 331 -17.69 12.10 -12.14
C ARG A 331 -18.01 12.49 -13.57
N MET A 332 -18.51 11.55 -14.33
CA MET A 332 -19.12 11.82 -15.63
C MET A 332 -20.40 12.64 -15.43
N LYS A 333 -20.94 13.27 -16.48
CA LYS A 333 -22.19 14.06 -16.41
C LYS A 333 -23.38 13.27 -15.89
N ASP A 334 -23.42 11.97 -16.17
CA ASP A 334 -24.44 11.04 -15.66
C ASP A 334 -24.20 10.57 -14.23
N GLY A 335 -23.15 11.05 -13.56
CA GLY A 335 -22.75 10.65 -12.21
C GLY A 335 -21.92 9.37 -12.14
N THR A 336 -21.63 8.72 -13.26
CA THR A 336 -20.84 7.47 -13.29
C THR A 336 -19.43 7.66 -12.74
N ASP A 337 -18.96 6.72 -11.92
CA ASP A 337 -17.59 6.67 -11.41
C ASP A 337 -16.62 6.17 -12.52
N PRO A 338 -15.63 6.96 -12.92
CA PRO A 338 -14.68 6.60 -13.97
C PRO A 338 -13.57 5.64 -13.49
N ASN A 339 -13.47 5.31 -12.20
CA ASN A 339 -12.32 4.68 -11.57
C ASN A 339 -11.86 3.38 -12.26
N GLU A 340 -12.79 2.49 -12.60
CA GLU A 340 -12.45 1.22 -13.23
C GLU A 340 -11.84 1.39 -14.64
N SER A 341 -12.34 2.36 -15.40
CA SER A 341 -11.87 2.62 -16.77
C SER A 341 -10.55 3.40 -16.80
N PHE A 342 -10.31 4.28 -15.83
CA PHE A 342 -9.15 5.18 -15.81
C PHE A 342 -7.81 4.45 -15.83
N GLN A 343 -7.65 3.39 -15.04
CA GLN A 343 -6.38 2.64 -14.98
C GLN A 343 -5.98 2.09 -16.37
N LYS A 344 -6.93 1.43 -17.04
CA LYS A 344 -6.68 0.86 -18.37
C LYS A 344 -6.43 1.96 -19.40
N MET A 345 -7.26 2.99 -19.37
CA MET A 345 -7.19 4.11 -20.32
C MET A 345 -5.87 4.88 -20.18
N PHE A 346 -5.40 5.12 -18.96
CA PHE A 346 -4.12 5.77 -18.73
C PHE A 346 -2.94 4.92 -19.23
N MET A 347 -2.98 3.60 -19.04
CA MET A 347 -1.94 2.71 -19.56
C MET A 347 -1.89 2.75 -21.09
N VAL A 348 -3.03 2.69 -21.77
CA VAL A 348 -3.11 2.79 -23.23
C VAL A 348 -2.58 4.15 -23.69
N PHE A 349 -3.01 5.26 -23.07
CA PHE A 349 -2.50 6.58 -23.39
C PHE A 349 -0.98 6.68 -23.26
N LEU A 350 -0.42 6.13 -22.18
CA LEU A 350 1.04 6.14 -21.99
C LEU A 350 1.77 5.25 -23.01
N GLU A 351 1.18 4.14 -23.41
CA GLU A 351 1.75 3.22 -24.41
C GLU A 351 1.77 3.86 -25.79
N ASP A 352 0.66 4.48 -26.21
CA ASP A 352 0.52 5.18 -27.50
C ASP A 352 1.56 6.31 -27.66
N HIS A 353 2.02 6.90 -26.55
CA HIS A 353 2.97 8.01 -26.54
C HIS A 353 4.38 7.64 -26.05
N ASN A 354 4.71 6.35 -25.96
CA ASN A 354 6.00 5.84 -25.49
C ASN A 354 6.40 6.31 -24.06
N LEU A 355 5.42 6.54 -23.20
CA LEU A 355 5.62 6.99 -21.82
C LEU A 355 5.34 5.90 -20.77
N LEU A 356 4.88 4.72 -21.18
CA LEU A 356 4.47 3.65 -20.26
C LEU A 356 5.65 3.08 -19.46
N TRP A 357 6.77 2.86 -20.14
CA TRP A 357 7.94 2.24 -19.53
C TRP A 357 8.97 3.29 -19.13
N ASP A 358 9.42 3.23 -17.89
CA ASP A 358 10.52 4.05 -17.44
C ASP A 358 11.85 3.50 -17.99
N PRO A 359 12.62 4.30 -18.78
CA PRO A 359 13.84 3.83 -19.40
C PRO A 359 14.94 3.46 -18.40
N LYS A 360 14.92 4.02 -17.18
CA LYS A 360 15.95 3.77 -16.14
C LYS A 360 15.71 2.48 -15.37
N THR A 361 14.44 2.17 -15.07
CA THR A 361 14.10 1.04 -14.20
C THR A 361 13.40 -0.10 -14.94
N ASN A 362 13.02 0.11 -16.18
CA ASN A 362 12.22 -0.81 -17.00
C ASN A 362 10.92 -1.25 -16.30
N GLN A 363 10.30 -0.33 -15.55
CA GLN A 363 9.04 -0.55 -14.86
C GLN A 363 7.91 0.24 -15.51
N LYS A 364 6.70 -0.33 -15.45
CA LYS A 364 5.49 0.35 -15.92
C LYS A 364 5.11 1.51 -15.02
N ARG A 365 4.83 2.66 -15.61
CA ARG A 365 4.22 3.80 -14.96
C ARG A 365 2.72 3.61 -14.80
N VAL A 366 2.20 4.11 -13.70
CA VAL A 366 0.78 4.07 -13.33
C VAL A 366 0.39 5.42 -12.72
N PHE A 367 -0.87 5.68 -12.44
CA PHE A 367 -1.27 6.94 -11.78
C PHE A 367 -0.44 7.28 -10.54
N TYR A 368 -0.04 6.28 -9.75
CA TYR A 368 0.80 6.51 -8.58
C TYR A 368 2.18 7.10 -8.94
N SER A 369 2.64 6.90 -10.18
CA SER A 369 3.87 7.53 -10.70
C SER A 369 3.75 9.05 -10.78
N LEU A 370 2.55 9.60 -11.01
CA LEU A 370 2.29 11.05 -10.99
C LEU A 370 2.53 11.65 -9.60
N ARG A 371 2.14 10.92 -8.55
CA ARG A 371 2.43 11.34 -7.17
C ARG A 371 3.93 11.29 -6.85
N HIS A 372 4.66 10.29 -7.37
CA HIS A 372 6.12 10.27 -7.27
C HIS A 372 6.74 11.44 -8.04
N THR A 373 6.19 11.76 -9.21
CA THR A 373 6.60 12.93 -10.00
C THR A 373 6.40 14.23 -9.23
N TYR A 374 5.21 14.45 -8.64
CA TYR A 374 4.97 15.60 -7.79
C TYR A 374 6.03 15.74 -6.69
N ALA A 375 6.30 14.66 -5.95
CA ALA A 375 7.28 14.70 -4.88
C ALA A 375 8.70 14.99 -5.39
N THR A 376 9.08 14.39 -6.52
CA THR A 376 10.38 14.62 -7.15
C THR A 376 10.51 16.09 -7.55
N LEU A 377 9.58 16.62 -8.33
CA LEU A 377 9.61 18.00 -8.80
C LEU A 377 9.57 19.01 -7.66
N SER A 378 8.72 18.78 -6.64
CA SER A 378 8.65 19.64 -5.45
C SER A 378 9.97 19.73 -4.69
N LEU A 379 10.70 18.60 -4.57
CA LEU A 379 12.00 18.59 -3.90
C LEU A 379 13.13 19.15 -4.76
N THR A 380 13.07 18.92 -6.08
CA THR A 380 14.17 19.21 -7.01
C THR A 380 14.09 20.61 -7.60
N HIS A 381 12.92 21.01 -8.07
CA HIS A 381 12.71 22.28 -8.78
C HIS A 381 12.08 23.34 -7.87
N ASP A 382 11.04 22.98 -7.13
CA ASP A 382 10.30 23.94 -6.30
C ASP A 382 10.96 24.16 -4.93
N LYS A 383 11.97 23.37 -4.56
CA LYS A 383 12.71 23.45 -3.29
C LYS A 383 11.80 23.42 -2.04
N VAL A 384 10.66 22.73 -2.13
CA VAL A 384 9.69 22.65 -1.03
C VAL A 384 10.34 21.93 0.17
N PRO A 385 10.24 22.51 1.39
CA PRO A 385 10.74 21.86 2.60
C PRO A 385 10.10 20.48 2.81
N ILE A 386 10.91 19.50 3.22
CA ILE A 386 10.48 18.10 3.35
C ILE A 386 9.29 17.90 4.30
N HIS A 387 9.23 18.71 5.37
CA HIS A 387 8.11 18.66 6.33
C HIS A 387 6.81 19.16 5.70
N THR A 388 6.87 20.24 4.92
CA THR A 388 5.72 20.78 4.18
C THR A 388 5.24 19.78 3.14
N LEU A 389 6.17 19.20 2.38
CA LEU A 389 5.86 18.16 1.41
C LEU A 389 5.23 16.92 2.07
N ALA A 390 5.73 16.49 3.24
CA ALA A 390 5.19 15.37 3.99
C ALA A 390 3.73 15.62 4.42
N LYS A 391 3.42 16.83 4.90
CA LYS A 391 2.05 17.24 5.25
C LYS A 391 1.14 17.24 4.02
N GLN A 392 1.54 17.93 2.94
CA GLN A 392 0.80 18.00 1.68
C GLN A 392 0.48 16.59 1.14
N MET A 393 1.46 15.71 1.10
CA MET A 393 1.29 14.35 0.60
C MET A 393 0.62 13.41 1.60
N GLY A 394 0.44 13.76 2.87
CA GLY A 394 -0.09 12.87 3.92
C GLY A 394 0.79 11.62 4.09
N THR A 395 2.09 11.83 4.23
CA THR A 395 3.08 10.78 4.48
C THR A 395 4.07 11.24 5.56
N SER A 396 4.91 10.36 6.06
CA SER A 396 5.94 10.74 7.01
C SER A 396 7.20 11.27 6.30
N VAL A 397 7.96 12.13 6.99
CA VAL A 397 9.28 12.58 6.53
C VAL A 397 10.18 11.39 6.23
N LEU A 398 10.20 10.37 7.11
CA LEU A 398 10.96 9.15 6.91
C LEU A 398 10.62 8.43 5.58
N MET A 399 9.35 8.42 5.19
CA MET A 399 8.95 7.84 3.90
C MET A 399 9.41 8.67 2.72
N ILE A 400 9.40 10.01 2.84
CA ILE A 400 9.97 10.87 1.79
C ILE A 400 11.48 10.65 1.71
N GLU A 401 12.19 10.63 2.81
CA GLU A 401 13.63 10.36 2.85
C GLU A 401 13.96 9.01 2.24
N LYS A 402 13.26 7.95 2.64
CA LYS A 402 13.47 6.60 2.09
C LYS A 402 13.29 6.52 0.57
N HIS A 403 12.33 7.26 0.03
CA HIS A 403 12.01 7.19 -1.40
C HIS A 403 12.76 8.21 -2.25
N TYR A 404 13.20 9.33 -1.69
CA TYR A 404 13.75 10.47 -2.44
C TYR A 404 15.12 10.96 -1.94
N SER A 405 15.76 10.29 -0.94
CA SER A 405 17.07 10.70 -0.38
C SER A 405 18.20 10.83 -1.42
N HIS A 406 18.16 9.98 -2.46
CA HIS A 406 19.18 10.02 -3.52
C HIS A 406 19.13 11.31 -4.38
N LEU A 407 17.99 12.00 -4.41
CA LEU A 407 17.82 13.26 -5.14
C LEU A 407 18.52 14.42 -4.42
N LYS A 408 18.64 14.34 -3.09
CA LYS A 408 19.19 15.43 -2.26
C LYS A 408 20.66 15.70 -2.45
N VAL A 409 21.50 14.69 -2.67
CA VAL A 409 22.97 14.89 -2.67
C VAL A 409 23.41 15.69 -3.89
N ILE A 410 22.88 15.41 -5.07
CA ILE A 410 23.24 16.14 -6.29
C ILE A 410 22.69 17.59 -6.26
N GLN A 411 21.53 17.79 -5.66
CA GLN A 411 20.87 19.10 -5.60
C GLN A 411 21.32 19.94 -4.41
N ALA A 412 21.72 19.28 -3.32
CA ALA A 412 22.42 19.95 -2.21
C ALA A 412 23.85 20.34 -2.57
N ALA A 413 24.37 19.98 -3.74
CA ALA A 413 25.72 20.34 -4.14
C ALA A 413 25.95 21.88 -4.09
N GLU A 414 24.94 22.69 -4.46
CA GLU A 414 25.03 24.15 -4.30
C GLU A 414 24.94 24.60 -2.83
N GLN A 415 24.11 23.93 -2.03
CA GLN A 415 23.99 24.22 -0.59
C GLN A 415 25.20 23.71 0.19
N LEU A 416 25.80 22.61 -0.26
CA LEU A 416 27.03 22.04 0.30
C LEU A 416 28.29 22.84 -0.11
N ARG A 417 28.17 23.73 -1.08
CA ARG A 417 29.26 24.66 -1.47
C ARG A 417 29.58 25.71 -0.42
N GLY A 418 28.89 25.78 0.70
CA GLY A 418 28.99 26.64 1.87
C GLY A 418 30.02 27.76 1.76
N ASP A 419 29.59 29.00 1.54
CA ASP A 419 30.47 30.13 1.27
C ASP A 419 31.51 30.38 2.38
N ALA A 420 31.15 30.08 3.63
CA ALA A 420 32.06 30.20 4.76
C ALA A 420 33.26 29.19 4.69
N THR A 421 32.93 27.93 4.43
CA THR A 421 33.97 26.88 4.30
C THR A 421 34.80 27.08 3.04
N ARG A 422 34.20 27.58 1.96
CA ARG A 422 34.91 27.88 0.72
C ARG A 422 35.86 29.05 0.90
N LYS A 423 35.47 30.13 1.58
CA LYS A 423 36.36 31.25 1.92
C LYS A 423 37.52 30.78 2.78
N LEU A 424 37.25 30.00 3.82
CA LEU A 424 38.28 29.50 4.75
C LEU A 424 39.30 28.58 4.07
N LEU A 425 38.87 27.82 3.07
CA LEU A 425 39.77 26.93 2.31
C LEU A 425 40.41 27.65 1.13
N SER A 426 39.80 28.65 0.52
CA SER A 426 40.38 29.44 -0.56
C SER A 426 41.53 30.34 -0.08
N GLU A 427 41.49 30.77 1.19
CA GLU A 427 42.65 31.48 1.81
C GLU A 427 43.89 30.59 1.97
N ARG A 428 43.72 29.26 1.92
CA ARG A 428 44.82 28.28 2.06
C ARG A 428 45.33 27.72 0.74
N TYR A 429 44.50 27.79 -0.31
CA TYR A 429 44.86 27.33 -1.64
C TYR A 429 44.64 28.50 -2.60
N GLU A 430 45.69 29.10 -3.13
CA GLU A 430 45.62 30.00 -4.27
C GLU A 430 45.01 29.22 -5.44
N VAL A 431 43.70 29.28 -5.60
CA VAL A 431 43.01 28.75 -6.78
C VAL A 431 43.22 29.76 -7.90
N GLY A 432 44.30 29.62 -8.62
CA GLY A 432 44.43 30.22 -9.94
C GLY A 432 43.34 29.59 -10.81
N ASP A 433 42.31 30.34 -11.11
CA ASP A 433 41.43 30.38 -12.26
C ASP A 433 40.05 30.96 -11.85
N VAL A 434 40.03 32.29 -11.68
CA VAL A 434 38.80 33.00 -11.68
C VAL A 434 38.37 33.22 -13.13
N TYR A 435 37.47 32.37 -13.61
CA TYR A 435 36.83 32.58 -14.90
C TYR A 435 35.91 33.81 -14.76
N GLN A 436 36.40 34.99 -15.09
CA GLN A 436 35.58 36.18 -15.22
C GLN A 436 34.77 36.07 -16.50
N SER A 437 33.49 35.60 -16.40
CA SER A 437 32.54 35.75 -17.48
C SER A 437 32.25 37.27 -17.64
N LYS A 438 32.83 37.88 -18.61
CA LYS A 438 32.41 39.22 -19.07
C LYS A 438 30.99 39.11 -19.59
N LYS A 439 30.00 39.46 -18.80
CA LYS A 439 28.64 39.77 -19.29
C LYS A 439 28.75 40.93 -20.25
N ARG A 440 28.78 40.67 -21.55
CA ARG A 440 28.45 41.66 -22.55
C ARG A 440 26.95 41.92 -22.49
N SER A 441 26.53 42.98 -21.83
CA SER A 441 25.19 43.55 -21.98
C SER A 441 25.06 44.05 -23.44
N ARG A 442 24.40 43.29 -24.31
CA ARG A 442 23.86 43.82 -25.55
C ARG A 442 22.54 44.49 -25.20
N LEU A 443 22.53 45.78 -25.14
CA LEU A 443 21.35 46.59 -25.33
C LEU A 443 20.79 46.27 -26.71
N ILE A 444 19.58 45.79 -26.80
CA ILE A 444 18.80 45.72 -28.03
C ILE A 444 18.10 47.06 -28.15
N PRO A 445 18.34 47.86 -29.21
CA PRO A 445 17.53 49.07 -29.44
C PRO A 445 16.14 48.64 -29.91
N VAL A 446 15.16 49.48 -29.58
CA VAL A 446 13.72 49.51 -29.78
C VAL A 446 13.24 48.91 -31.08
#